data_ce46c6bab9508dc9e3c670715b326588
#
_entry.id   ce46c6bab9508dc9e3c670715b326588
#
_cell.length_a   1.000
_cell.length_b   1.000
_cell.length_c   1.000
_cell.angle_alpha   90.00
_cell.angle_beta   90.00
_cell.angle_gamma   90.00
#
_symmetry.space_group_name_H-M   'P 1'
#
loop_
_entity.id
_entity.type
_entity.pdbx_description
1 polymer ?
#
loop_
_entity_poly.entity_id
_entity_poly.type
_entity_poly.pdbx_seq_one_letter_code
_entity_poly.pdbx_strand_id
1 'polypeptide(L)'
;MTKRIIIFLTSLIFFTGAFLNAQNSKTLIVYFSWGGNTRVAAENTKRLTGADIFEITVKNPYPTDYSQCVNQAREEQRTDFLPELNGNVNNLSQYDTIIVAFPNWWGTYPQAVKKFLIDNRDISSKKIALLCTHGGSRLGRSVNDLKALYPNANILEGLAISGSSVRNSENDIRNWLKKK
;
A
#
# COMPACT_ATOMS: atom_id res chain seq x y z
N MET A 1 27.94 -54.21 57.23
CA MET A 1 26.85 -53.22 57.07
C MET A 1 27.32 -52.20 56.05
N THR A 2 26.96 -52.38 54.77
CA THR A 2 27.40 -51.54 53.66
C THR A 2 26.32 -50.56 53.28
N LYS A 3 26.53 -49.25 53.56
CA LYS A 3 25.61 -48.18 53.21
C LYS A 3 25.73 -47.88 51.71
N ARG A 4 24.69 -48.11 50.94
CA ARG A 4 24.55 -47.64 49.55
C ARG A 4 24.11 -46.19 49.51
N ILE A 5 24.97 -45.33 48.97
CA ILE A 5 24.66 -43.94 48.67
C ILE A 5 23.96 -43.86 47.31
N ILE A 6 22.68 -43.47 47.27
CA ILE A 6 21.94 -43.22 46.03
C ILE A 6 22.12 -41.73 45.69
N ILE A 7 22.83 -41.47 44.62
CA ILE A 7 22.99 -40.11 44.04
C ILE A 7 21.81 -39.86 43.12
N PHE A 8 20.91 -38.95 43.49
CA PHE A 8 19.89 -38.43 42.60
C PHE A 8 20.49 -37.40 41.67
N LEU A 9 20.62 -37.73 40.39
CA LEU A 9 20.98 -36.79 39.34
C LEU A 9 19.73 -36.04 38.90
N THR A 10 19.52 -34.82 39.41
CA THR A 10 18.46 -33.93 38.91
C THR A 10 18.92 -33.30 37.62
N SER A 11 18.38 -33.79 36.49
CA SER A 11 18.54 -33.21 35.15
C SER A 11 17.75 -31.92 35.08
N LEU A 12 18.48 -30.79 35.13
CA LEU A 12 17.92 -29.46 34.90
C LEU A 12 17.73 -29.24 33.41
N ILE A 13 16.52 -29.46 32.88
CA ILE A 13 16.17 -29.17 31.49
C ILE A 13 16.04 -27.65 31.36
N PHE A 14 17.07 -27.01 30.78
CA PHE A 14 16.95 -25.62 30.31
C PHE A 14 16.03 -25.57 29.09
N PHE A 15 14.77 -25.18 29.32
CA PHE A 15 13.86 -24.84 28.24
C PHE A 15 14.25 -23.45 27.70
N THR A 16 15.13 -23.42 26.73
CA THR A 16 15.40 -22.20 25.97
C THR A 16 14.16 -21.91 25.12
N GLY A 17 13.25 -21.13 25.69
CA GLY A 17 12.11 -20.59 24.95
C GLY A 17 12.65 -19.71 23.81
N ALA A 18 12.65 -20.24 22.59
CA ALA A 18 12.79 -19.42 21.41
C ALA A 18 11.57 -18.47 21.36
N PHE A 19 11.76 -17.24 21.81
CA PHE A 19 10.82 -16.17 21.51
C PHE A 19 10.80 -16.01 20.00
N LEU A 20 9.85 -16.65 19.34
CA LEU A 20 9.45 -16.29 17.99
C LEU A 20 8.99 -14.85 18.08
N ASN A 21 9.89 -13.91 17.77
CA ASN A 21 9.51 -12.55 17.45
C ASN A 21 8.56 -12.65 16.26
N ALA A 22 7.26 -12.63 16.52
CA ALA A 22 6.29 -12.32 15.49
C ALA A 22 6.68 -10.92 14.98
N GLN A 23 7.40 -10.88 13.86
CA GLN A 23 7.79 -9.63 13.22
C GLN A 23 6.48 -8.95 12.86
N ASN A 24 6.13 -7.89 13.61
CA ASN A 24 4.93 -7.11 13.34
C ASN A 24 5.10 -6.51 11.95
N SER A 25 4.45 -7.11 10.95
CA SER A 25 4.51 -6.69 9.56
C SER A 25 4.07 -5.23 9.47
N LYS A 26 5.03 -4.34 9.16
CA LYS A 26 4.76 -2.91 9.09
C LYS A 26 4.21 -2.54 7.73
N THR A 27 3.07 -1.86 7.72
CA THR A 27 2.39 -1.43 6.49
C THR A 27 2.52 0.09 6.31
N LEU A 28 2.77 0.51 5.07
CA LEU A 28 2.68 1.89 4.64
C LEU A 28 1.55 2.04 3.63
N ILE A 29 0.72 3.06 3.81
CA ILE A 29 -0.27 3.50 2.83
C ILE A 29 0.32 4.71 2.12
N VAL A 30 0.56 4.60 0.82
CA VAL A 30 0.89 5.74 -0.04
C VAL A 30 -0.32 6.06 -0.89
N TYR A 31 -0.72 7.35 -0.96
CA TYR A 31 -1.90 7.70 -1.73
C TYR A 31 -1.77 9.02 -2.48
N PHE A 32 -2.45 9.10 -3.61
CA PHE A 32 -2.72 10.33 -4.34
C PHE A 32 -4.22 10.59 -4.34
N SER A 33 -4.64 11.84 -4.09
CA SER A 33 -6.05 12.21 -4.09
C SER A 33 -6.27 13.61 -4.63
N TRP A 34 -7.03 13.75 -5.73
CA TRP A 34 -7.42 15.06 -6.28
C TRP A 34 -8.75 15.53 -5.68
N GLY A 35 -9.80 14.74 -5.77
CA GLY A 35 -11.17 15.09 -5.32
C GLY A 35 -11.51 14.65 -3.90
N GLY A 36 -10.54 14.15 -3.11
CA GLY A 36 -10.73 13.75 -1.71
C GLY A 36 -11.19 12.31 -1.48
N ASN A 37 -11.79 11.62 -2.46
CA ASN A 37 -12.30 10.26 -2.28
C ASN A 37 -11.21 9.27 -1.89
N THR A 38 -10.06 9.31 -2.55
CA THR A 38 -8.94 8.41 -2.23
C THR A 38 -8.36 8.71 -0.85
N ARG A 39 -8.31 9.98 -0.44
CA ARG A 39 -7.91 10.36 0.92
C ARG A 39 -8.83 9.71 1.96
N VAL A 40 -10.15 9.77 1.77
CA VAL A 40 -11.12 9.09 2.66
C VAL A 40 -10.86 7.59 2.75
N ALA A 41 -10.63 6.92 1.62
CA ALA A 41 -10.31 5.49 1.61
C ALA A 41 -8.99 5.18 2.33
N ALA A 42 -7.96 5.98 2.11
CA ALA A 42 -6.64 5.84 2.75
C ALA A 42 -6.71 6.04 4.27
N GLU A 43 -7.41 7.08 4.73
CA GLU A 43 -7.61 7.35 6.15
C GLU A 43 -8.44 6.27 6.84
N ASN A 44 -9.49 5.75 6.19
CA ASN A 44 -10.24 4.61 6.70
C ASN A 44 -9.34 3.37 6.84
N THR A 45 -8.48 3.13 5.85
CA THR A 45 -7.52 2.01 5.89
C THR A 45 -6.52 2.19 7.02
N LYS A 46 -5.96 3.41 7.19
CA LYS A 46 -5.08 3.76 8.32
C LYS A 46 -5.75 3.48 9.66
N ARG A 47 -6.98 3.95 9.85
CA ARG A 47 -7.73 3.75 11.10
C ARG A 47 -7.97 2.27 11.43
N LEU A 48 -8.16 1.44 10.41
CA LEU A 48 -8.39 0.00 10.57
C LEU A 48 -7.12 -0.81 10.81
N THR A 49 -5.96 -0.31 10.38
CA THR A 49 -4.69 -1.06 10.40
C THR A 49 -3.64 -0.49 11.35
N GLY A 50 -3.75 0.78 11.72
CA GLY A 50 -2.67 1.51 12.41
C GLY A 50 -1.46 1.80 11.51
N ALA A 51 -1.57 1.59 10.19
CA ALA A 51 -0.48 1.78 9.23
C ALA A 51 -0.01 3.25 9.17
N ASP A 52 1.26 3.42 8.81
CA ASP A 52 1.77 4.75 8.43
C ASP A 52 1.14 5.19 7.11
N ILE A 53 1.07 6.50 6.90
CA ILE A 53 0.43 7.07 5.71
C ILE A 53 1.31 8.16 5.08
N PHE A 54 1.39 8.19 3.76
CA PHE A 54 2.10 9.20 2.98
C PHE A 54 1.24 9.68 1.82
N GLU A 55 1.04 10.99 1.70
CA GLU A 55 0.34 11.62 0.57
C GLU A 55 1.32 11.97 -0.54
N ILE A 56 1.07 11.44 -1.73
CA ILE A 56 1.77 11.84 -2.95
C ILE A 56 1.22 13.18 -3.39
N THR A 57 2.05 14.21 -3.42
CA THR A 57 1.70 15.54 -3.92
C THR A 57 2.67 15.97 -5.01
N VAL A 58 2.17 16.72 -5.99
CA VAL A 58 2.95 17.23 -7.12
C VAL A 58 3.37 18.69 -6.89
N LYS A 59 4.53 19.08 -7.41
CA LYS A 59 5.02 20.48 -7.31
C LYS A 59 4.07 21.45 -7.99
N ASN A 60 3.56 21.10 -9.15
CA ASN A 60 2.58 21.87 -9.90
C ASN A 60 1.21 21.22 -9.72
N PRO A 61 0.35 21.71 -8.81
CA PRO A 61 -0.95 21.08 -8.55
C PRO A 61 -1.81 20.96 -9.80
N TYR A 62 -2.55 19.85 -9.90
CA TYR A 62 -3.54 19.69 -10.95
C TYR A 62 -4.62 20.78 -10.85
N PRO A 63 -5.20 21.24 -11.99
CA PRO A 63 -6.29 22.19 -11.98
C PRO A 63 -7.44 21.76 -11.09
N THR A 64 -8.09 22.70 -10.43
CA THR A 64 -9.31 22.45 -9.65
C THR A 64 -10.53 22.27 -10.53
N ASP A 65 -10.52 22.85 -11.74
CA ASP A 65 -11.54 22.59 -12.76
C ASP A 65 -11.44 21.16 -13.29
N TYR A 66 -12.58 20.46 -13.29
CA TYR A 66 -12.63 19.05 -13.67
C TYR A 66 -12.17 18.81 -15.12
N SER A 67 -12.65 19.64 -16.05
CA SER A 67 -12.35 19.46 -17.48
C SER A 67 -10.87 19.67 -17.77
N GLN A 68 -10.28 20.69 -17.16
CA GLN A 68 -8.85 20.98 -17.29
C GLN A 68 -8.00 19.84 -16.68
N CYS A 69 -8.37 19.38 -15.48
CA CYS A 69 -7.67 18.26 -14.84
C CYS A 69 -7.75 16.98 -15.69
N VAL A 70 -8.93 16.64 -16.21
CA VAL A 70 -9.13 15.47 -17.10
C VAL A 70 -8.30 15.56 -18.36
N ASN A 71 -8.22 16.75 -18.99
CA ASN A 71 -7.40 16.95 -20.20
C ASN A 71 -5.90 16.85 -19.89
N GLN A 72 -5.43 17.48 -18.82
CA GLN A 72 -4.03 17.35 -18.38
C GLN A 72 -3.67 15.91 -18.09
N ALA A 73 -4.47 15.20 -17.30
CA ALA A 73 -4.23 13.80 -16.97
C ALA A 73 -4.21 12.87 -18.20
N ARG A 74 -5.05 13.17 -19.22
CA ARG A 74 -5.02 12.45 -20.50
C ARG A 74 -3.72 12.67 -21.22
N GLU A 75 -3.28 13.93 -21.31
CA GLU A 75 -2.07 14.29 -22.01
C GLU A 75 -0.83 13.70 -21.34
N GLU A 76 -0.76 13.76 -20.00
CA GLU A 76 0.30 13.13 -19.24
C GLU A 76 0.39 11.61 -19.52
N GLN A 77 -0.75 10.91 -19.58
CA GLN A 77 -0.73 9.49 -19.92
C GLN A 77 -0.36 9.21 -21.36
N ARG A 78 -0.81 10.05 -22.31
CA ARG A 78 -0.50 9.89 -23.72
C ARG A 78 1.00 10.09 -24.02
N THR A 79 1.65 11.03 -23.31
CA THR A 79 3.07 11.39 -23.51
C THR A 79 4.00 10.68 -22.54
N ASP A 80 3.46 9.89 -21.63
CA ASP A 80 4.18 9.31 -20.47
C ASP A 80 4.91 10.36 -19.62
N PHE A 81 4.36 11.57 -19.54
CA PHE A 81 4.89 12.65 -18.73
C PHE A 81 4.76 12.32 -17.23
N LEU A 82 5.85 12.44 -16.50
CA LEU A 82 5.92 12.17 -15.08
C LEU A 82 6.07 13.49 -14.31
N PRO A 83 5.04 13.96 -13.58
CA PRO A 83 5.10 15.21 -12.84
C PRO A 83 6.10 15.14 -11.68
N GLU A 84 6.77 16.26 -11.38
CA GLU A 84 7.63 16.36 -10.22
C GLU A 84 6.84 16.28 -8.91
N LEU A 85 7.35 15.52 -7.94
CA LEU A 85 6.74 15.34 -6.63
C LEU A 85 7.36 16.29 -5.59
N ASN A 86 6.57 16.65 -4.56
CA ASN A 86 7.03 17.50 -3.45
C ASN A 86 7.90 16.77 -2.42
N GLY A 87 7.97 15.46 -2.47
CA GLY A 87 8.73 14.68 -1.48
C GLY A 87 8.65 13.20 -1.74
N ASN A 88 9.32 12.47 -0.88
CA ASN A 88 9.40 11.02 -0.93
C ASN A 88 9.29 10.41 0.46
N VAL A 89 9.07 9.10 0.53
CA VAL A 89 9.05 8.35 1.80
C VAL A 89 10.48 8.12 2.28
N ASN A 90 10.74 8.51 3.51
CA ASN A 90 11.98 8.17 4.17
C ASN A 90 11.93 6.73 4.68
N ASN A 91 13.03 5.98 4.50
CA ASN A 91 13.22 4.65 5.07
C ASN A 91 12.11 3.63 4.68
N LEU A 92 11.93 3.41 3.38
CA LEU A 92 11.01 2.37 2.86
C LEU A 92 11.35 0.95 3.36
N SER A 93 12.61 0.70 3.72
CA SER A 93 13.08 -0.62 4.17
C SER A 93 12.36 -1.14 5.41
N GLN A 94 11.82 -0.25 6.25
CA GLN A 94 11.08 -0.62 7.47
C GLN A 94 9.70 -1.25 7.21
N TYR A 95 9.18 -1.19 5.99
CA TYR A 95 7.85 -1.70 5.64
C TYR A 95 7.93 -3.02 4.88
N ASP A 96 7.01 -3.93 5.17
CA ASP A 96 6.85 -5.22 4.50
C ASP A 96 5.74 -5.16 3.45
N THR A 97 4.75 -4.32 3.68
CA THR A 97 3.57 -4.16 2.82
C THR A 97 3.35 -2.69 2.46
N ILE A 98 3.11 -2.45 1.19
CA ILE A 98 2.77 -1.12 0.66
C ILE A 98 1.36 -1.17 0.07
N ILE A 99 0.46 -0.35 0.59
CA ILE A 99 -0.86 -0.12 -0.01
C ILE A 99 -0.75 1.14 -0.86
N VAL A 100 -0.93 1.01 -2.17
CA VAL A 100 -0.93 2.14 -3.10
C VAL A 100 -2.36 2.52 -3.41
N ALA A 101 -2.81 3.69 -2.91
CA ALA A 101 -4.17 4.17 -3.06
C ALA A 101 -4.24 5.32 -4.07
N PHE A 102 -5.20 5.26 -5.02
CA PHE A 102 -5.29 6.22 -6.11
C PHE A 102 -6.69 6.31 -6.71
N PRO A 103 -7.05 7.44 -7.34
CA PRO A 103 -8.23 7.52 -8.20
C PRO A 103 -7.92 6.87 -9.55
N ASN A 104 -8.89 6.13 -10.12
CA ASN A 104 -8.75 5.63 -11.49
C ASN A 104 -8.82 6.80 -12.47
N TRP A 105 -7.70 7.11 -13.12
CA TRP A 105 -7.59 8.09 -14.18
C TRP A 105 -7.26 7.42 -15.50
N TRP A 106 -8.14 7.55 -16.47
CA TRP A 106 -7.97 6.97 -17.81
C TRP A 106 -7.66 5.46 -17.81
N GLY A 107 -8.31 4.73 -16.90
CA GLY A 107 -8.23 3.27 -16.81
C GLY A 107 -7.06 2.73 -15.98
N THR A 108 -6.27 3.59 -15.32
CA THR A 108 -5.15 3.19 -14.48
C THR A 108 -4.88 4.19 -13.35
N TYR A 109 -3.74 4.07 -12.68
CA TYR A 109 -3.28 5.07 -11.71
C TYR A 109 -2.74 6.33 -12.41
N PRO A 110 -2.86 7.53 -11.75
CA PRO A 110 -2.31 8.78 -12.26
C PRO A 110 -0.79 8.74 -12.45
N GLN A 111 -0.26 9.57 -13.35
CA GLN A 111 1.18 9.66 -13.62
C GLN A 111 1.98 10.12 -12.38
N ALA A 112 1.38 10.88 -11.45
CA ALA A 112 1.99 11.18 -10.16
C ALA A 112 2.26 9.90 -9.32
N VAL A 113 1.34 8.93 -9.35
CA VAL A 113 1.54 7.62 -8.70
C VAL A 113 2.61 6.80 -9.42
N LYS A 114 2.61 6.80 -10.76
CA LYS A 114 3.66 6.16 -11.56
C LYS A 114 5.04 6.74 -11.23
N LYS A 115 5.14 8.07 -11.16
CA LYS A 115 6.39 8.75 -10.78
C LYS A 115 6.87 8.29 -9.40
N PHE A 116 5.98 8.27 -8.41
CA PHE A 116 6.31 7.79 -7.07
C PHE A 116 6.84 6.35 -7.07
N LEU A 117 6.19 5.45 -7.82
CA LEU A 117 6.63 4.06 -7.94
C LEU A 117 8.02 3.97 -8.60
N ILE A 118 8.28 4.74 -9.67
CA ILE A 118 9.58 4.74 -10.35
C ILE A 118 10.70 5.26 -9.43
N ASP A 119 10.42 6.30 -8.64
CA ASP A 119 11.39 6.88 -7.71
C ASP A 119 11.68 5.96 -6.51
N ASN A 120 10.76 5.04 -6.20
CA ASN A 120 10.82 4.15 -5.04
C ASN A 120 10.87 2.67 -5.45
N ARG A 121 11.85 2.29 -6.27
CA ARG A 121 11.95 0.92 -6.83
C ARG A 121 12.03 -0.18 -5.79
N ASP A 122 12.49 0.11 -4.58
CA ASP A 122 12.54 -0.84 -3.45
C ASP A 122 11.16 -1.36 -3.04
N ILE A 123 10.08 -0.68 -3.44
CA ILE A 123 8.69 -1.14 -3.31
C ILE A 123 8.50 -2.51 -3.98
N SER A 124 9.21 -2.79 -5.09
CA SER A 124 9.12 -4.05 -5.82
C SER A 124 9.48 -5.29 -4.99
N SER A 125 10.27 -5.12 -3.93
CA SER A 125 10.64 -6.20 -3.00
C SER A 125 9.60 -6.45 -1.90
N LYS A 126 8.54 -5.64 -1.83
CA LYS A 126 7.52 -5.67 -0.80
C LYS A 126 6.24 -6.37 -1.30
N LYS A 127 5.33 -6.69 -0.37
CA LYS A 127 3.95 -6.99 -0.75
C LYS A 127 3.26 -5.70 -1.18
N ILE A 128 2.63 -5.68 -2.34
CA ILE A 128 1.97 -4.49 -2.87
C ILE A 128 0.48 -4.77 -3.03
N ALA A 129 -0.37 -3.92 -2.46
CA ALA A 129 -1.81 -3.97 -2.66
C ALA A 129 -2.31 -2.65 -3.26
N LEU A 130 -3.21 -2.73 -4.24
CA LEU A 130 -3.81 -1.55 -4.86
C LEU A 130 -5.17 -1.25 -4.24
N LEU A 131 -5.40 0.01 -3.85
CA LEU A 131 -6.68 0.53 -3.38
C LEU A 131 -7.14 1.64 -4.32
N CYS A 132 -8.12 1.35 -5.17
CA CYS A 132 -8.56 2.26 -6.20
C CYS A 132 -9.92 2.86 -5.89
N THR A 133 -10.05 4.19 -6.00
CA THR A 133 -11.35 4.86 -6.06
C THR A 133 -11.72 5.17 -7.51
N HIS A 134 -12.99 5.00 -7.89
CA HIS A 134 -13.39 5.10 -9.30
C HIS A 134 -14.83 5.60 -9.49
N GLY A 135 -15.14 6.09 -10.68
CA GLY A 135 -16.48 6.44 -11.11
C GLY A 135 -17.25 5.33 -11.85
N GLY A 136 -16.65 4.13 -12.00
CA GLY A 136 -17.23 2.98 -12.75
C GLY A 136 -16.18 2.01 -13.27
N SER A 137 -14.96 2.48 -13.53
CA SER A 137 -13.88 1.72 -14.20
C SER A 137 -13.15 0.70 -13.30
N ARG A 138 -13.47 0.64 -12.00
CA ARG A 138 -12.80 -0.24 -11.02
C ARG A 138 -11.27 -0.05 -11.05
N LEU A 139 -10.49 -1.14 -10.95
CA LEU A 139 -9.02 -1.11 -11.06
C LEU A 139 -8.52 -0.84 -12.50
N GLY A 140 -9.39 -1.06 -13.51
CA GLY A 140 -8.95 -0.96 -14.90
C GLY A 140 -7.73 -1.84 -15.19
N ARG A 141 -6.70 -1.27 -15.86
CA ARG A 141 -5.45 -1.95 -16.17
C ARG A 141 -4.37 -1.77 -15.09
N SER A 142 -4.65 -1.10 -13.97
CA SER A 142 -3.63 -0.71 -12.96
C SER A 142 -2.78 -1.88 -12.46
N VAL A 143 -3.37 -3.07 -12.30
CA VAL A 143 -2.63 -4.27 -11.89
C VAL A 143 -1.63 -4.71 -12.98
N ASN A 144 -2.04 -4.66 -14.25
CA ASN A 144 -1.17 -5.02 -15.37
C ASN A 144 -0.05 -3.99 -15.55
N ASP A 145 -0.36 -2.70 -15.42
CA ASP A 145 0.63 -1.62 -15.49
C ASP A 145 1.66 -1.74 -14.34
N LEU A 146 1.21 -2.11 -13.13
CA LEU A 146 2.11 -2.38 -12.01
C LEU A 146 2.99 -3.61 -12.25
N LYS A 147 2.42 -4.69 -12.82
CA LYS A 147 3.18 -5.89 -13.20
C LYS A 147 4.21 -5.59 -14.29
N ALA A 148 3.88 -4.73 -15.25
CA ALA A 148 4.82 -4.27 -16.27
C ALA A 148 5.98 -3.46 -15.68
N LEU A 149 5.68 -2.62 -14.66
CA LEU A 149 6.70 -1.84 -13.97
C LEU A 149 7.59 -2.71 -13.05
N TYR A 150 6.98 -3.70 -12.39
CA TYR A 150 7.62 -4.58 -11.42
C TYR A 150 7.27 -6.06 -11.70
N PRO A 151 7.88 -6.71 -12.70
CA PRO A 151 7.50 -8.06 -13.14
C PRO A 151 7.56 -9.14 -12.06
N ASN A 152 8.46 -8.98 -11.09
CA ASN A 152 8.71 -9.96 -10.02
C ASN A 152 8.08 -9.56 -8.67
N ALA A 153 7.27 -8.48 -8.62
CA ALA A 153 6.68 -8.01 -7.37
C ALA A 153 5.57 -8.94 -6.87
N ASN A 154 5.48 -9.08 -5.56
CA ASN A 154 4.37 -9.77 -4.90
C ASN A 154 3.14 -8.85 -4.83
N ILE A 155 2.29 -8.89 -5.85
CA ILE A 155 1.08 -8.07 -5.96
C ILE A 155 -0.10 -8.85 -5.39
N LEU A 156 -0.65 -8.33 -4.28
CA LEU A 156 -1.81 -8.89 -3.60
C LEU A 156 -3.11 -8.48 -4.31
N GLU A 157 -4.24 -9.13 -3.95
CA GLU A 157 -5.57 -8.75 -4.45
C GLU A 157 -5.86 -7.26 -4.19
N GLY A 158 -6.25 -6.51 -5.21
CA GLY A 158 -6.60 -5.08 -5.10
C GLY A 158 -8.06 -4.88 -4.66
N LEU A 159 -8.36 -3.71 -4.09
CA LEU A 159 -9.71 -3.27 -3.78
C LEU A 159 -10.10 -2.07 -4.66
N ALA A 160 -11.30 -2.11 -5.25
CA ALA A 160 -11.87 -0.99 -5.99
C ALA A 160 -13.15 -0.51 -5.29
N ILE A 161 -13.20 0.77 -4.94
CA ILE A 161 -14.31 1.42 -4.23
C ILE A 161 -14.90 2.51 -5.12
N SER A 162 -16.23 2.50 -5.30
CA SER A 162 -16.90 3.62 -5.98
C SER A 162 -16.74 4.92 -5.19
N GLY A 163 -16.42 6.03 -5.88
CA GLY A 163 -16.31 7.34 -5.25
C GLY A 163 -17.61 7.77 -4.54
N SER A 164 -18.76 7.34 -5.02
CA SER A 164 -20.07 7.61 -4.39
C SER A 164 -20.29 6.86 -3.07
N SER A 165 -19.63 5.71 -2.88
CA SER A 165 -19.76 4.87 -1.67
C SER A 165 -18.56 4.91 -0.74
N VAL A 166 -17.53 5.67 -1.07
CA VAL A 166 -16.26 5.67 -0.32
C VAL A 166 -16.41 5.99 1.16
N ARG A 167 -17.36 6.87 1.52
CA ARG A 167 -17.63 7.24 2.92
C ARG A 167 -18.18 6.08 3.75
N ASN A 168 -18.83 5.09 3.10
CA ASN A 168 -19.44 3.91 3.71
C ASN A 168 -18.64 2.63 3.43
N SER A 169 -17.39 2.75 2.96
CA SER A 169 -16.58 1.61 2.49
C SER A 169 -15.81 0.88 3.59
N GLU A 170 -16.01 1.23 4.86
CA GLU A 170 -15.23 0.63 5.96
C GLU A 170 -15.32 -0.90 6.01
N ASN A 171 -16.51 -1.46 5.81
CA ASN A 171 -16.71 -2.91 5.81
C ASN A 171 -16.02 -3.59 4.62
N ASP A 172 -16.04 -2.96 3.44
CA ASP A 172 -15.35 -3.46 2.24
C ASP A 172 -13.83 -3.48 2.48
N ILE A 173 -13.28 -2.40 3.04
CA ILE A 173 -11.86 -2.31 3.40
C ILE A 173 -11.52 -3.37 4.45
N ARG A 174 -12.32 -3.51 5.52
CA ARG A 174 -12.10 -4.51 6.57
C ARG A 174 -12.07 -5.94 6.02
N ASN A 175 -13.01 -6.27 5.14
CA ASN A 175 -13.08 -7.60 4.53
C ASN A 175 -11.92 -7.85 3.56
N TRP A 176 -11.49 -6.83 2.82
CA TRP A 176 -10.33 -6.90 1.96
C TRP A 176 -9.02 -7.10 2.76
N LEU A 177 -8.84 -6.38 3.86
CA LEU A 177 -7.66 -6.50 4.71
C LEU A 177 -7.51 -7.91 5.33
N LYS A 178 -8.60 -8.63 5.62
CA LYS A 178 -8.55 -10.01 6.14
C LYS A 178 -7.97 -11.02 5.15
N LYS A 179 -7.87 -10.67 3.87
CA LYS A 179 -7.33 -11.55 2.80
C LYS A 179 -5.83 -11.32 2.55
N LYS A 180 -5.16 -10.41 3.31
CA LYS A 180 -3.76 -10.04 3.19
C LYS A 180 -2.92 -10.73 4.26
#